data_0c37fb95583e9457f2406c3f406dd791
#
_entry.id   0c37fb95583e9457f2406c3f406dd791
#
_cell.length_a   1.000
_cell.length_b   1.000
_cell.length_c   1.000
_cell.angle_alpha   90.00
_cell.angle_beta   90.00
_cell.angle_gamma   90.00
#
_symmetry.space_group_name_H-M   'P 1'
#
loop_
_entity.id
_entity.type
_entity.pdbx_description
1 polymer ?
#
loop_
_entity_poly.entity_id
_entity_poly.type
_entity_poly.pdbx_seq_one_letter_code
_entity_poly.pdbx_strand_id
1 'polypeptide(L)'
;MLYLTLIRHAKSSWDNPSLDDFERPLNKRGLYTAPLVSQKLKIKLPSPDLILCSPAKRAMQTADFFKNNKTIFEIKQNIYFDGLDEILEIIRQINPSCSNVWLFGHEPNLSEMVEFFTGKILAKFPTCAVFQICFSVEKWSEIEKESGKISFSLIPKDFILQKP
;
A
#
# COMPACT_ATOMS: atom_id res chain seq x y z
N MET A 1 4.91 1.01 -19.34
CA MET A 1 5.19 1.72 -18.07
C MET A 1 4.32 1.10 -16.98
N LEU A 2 4.90 0.76 -15.83
CA LEU A 2 4.21 0.12 -14.71
C LEU A 2 4.11 1.06 -13.51
N TYR A 3 3.04 0.92 -12.72
CA TYR A 3 2.78 1.71 -11.53
C TYR A 3 2.52 0.80 -10.32
N LEU A 4 3.33 0.97 -9.27
CA LEU A 4 3.13 0.32 -7.98
C LEU A 4 2.77 1.37 -6.93
N THR A 5 1.58 1.28 -6.40
CA THR A 5 1.12 2.18 -5.34
C THR A 5 1.17 1.45 -4.00
N LEU A 6 2.06 1.89 -3.14
CA LEU A 6 2.25 1.37 -1.79
C LEU A 6 1.35 2.13 -0.82
N ILE A 7 0.54 1.41 -0.04
CA ILE A 7 -0.43 1.98 0.90
C ILE A 7 -0.23 1.30 2.25
N ARG A 8 0.14 2.07 3.27
CA ARG A 8 0.17 1.55 4.63
C ARG A 8 -1.24 1.45 5.19
N HIS A 9 -1.53 0.37 5.93
CA HIS A 9 -2.80 0.25 6.64
C HIS A 9 -3.09 1.51 7.49
N ALA A 10 -4.36 1.85 7.67
CA ALA A 10 -4.80 2.95 8.52
C ALA A 10 -4.58 2.63 10.02
N LYS A 11 -4.79 3.60 10.90
CA LYS A 11 -4.48 3.46 12.32
C LYS A 11 -5.28 2.33 12.95
N SER A 12 -4.57 1.36 13.55
CA SER A 12 -5.16 0.21 14.24
C SER A 12 -5.37 0.46 15.74
N SER A 13 -6.27 -0.34 16.34
CA SER A 13 -6.57 -0.30 17.77
C SER A 13 -5.57 -1.09 18.60
N TRP A 14 -5.33 -0.62 19.82
CA TRP A 14 -4.66 -1.31 20.91
C TRP A 14 -5.56 -1.49 22.13
N ASP A 15 -6.88 -1.26 21.96
CA ASP A 15 -7.83 -1.24 23.08
C ASP A 15 -8.05 -2.62 23.70
N ASN A 16 -7.82 -3.69 22.94
CA ASN A 16 -7.89 -5.06 23.43
C ASN A 16 -6.48 -5.70 23.43
N PRO A 17 -5.81 -5.75 24.60
CA PRO A 17 -4.47 -6.32 24.71
C PRO A 17 -4.40 -7.84 24.56
N SER A 18 -5.56 -8.54 24.58
CA SER A 18 -5.63 -10.00 24.38
C SER A 18 -5.63 -10.41 22.90
N LEU A 19 -5.78 -9.46 21.97
CA LEU A 19 -5.72 -9.76 20.55
C LEU A 19 -4.26 -9.90 20.07
N ASP A 20 -4.01 -10.91 19.27
CA ASP A 20 -2.78 -10.99 18.51
C ASP A 20 -2.64 -9.79 17.57
N ASP A 21 -1.40 -9.38 17.28
CA ASP A 21 -1.13 -8.24 16.37
C ASP A 21 -1.84 -8.40 15.02
N PHE A 22 -1.90 -9.63 14.52
CA PHE A 22 -2.58 -9.99 13.27
C PHE A 22 -4.06 -9.61 13.26
N GLU A 23 -4.76 -9.85 14.38
CA GLU A 23 -6.21 -9.65 14.53
C GLU A 23 -6.62 -8.22 14.92
N ARG A 24 -5.66 -7.31 15.14
CA ARG A 24 -5.97 -5.94 15.54
C ARG A 24 -6.74 -5.20 14.45
N PRO A 25 -7.96 -4.69 14.75
CA PRO A 25 -8.76 -3.94 13.79
C PRO A 25 -8.30 -2.48 13.68
N LEU A 26 -8.88 -1.75 12.73
CA LEU A 26 -8.78 -0.30 12.70
C LEU A 26 -9.44 0.33 13.95
N ASN A 27 -8.84 1.40 14.45
CA ASN A 27 -9.48 2.24 15.48
C ASN A 27 -10.35 3.34 14.84
N LYS A 28 -11.01 4.16 15.65
CA LYS A 28 -11.88 5.26 15.20
C LYS A 28 -11.16 6.20 14.20
N ARG A 29 -9.89 6.52 14.46
CA ARG A 29 -9.08 7.36 13.55
C ARG A 29 -8.82 6.66 12.22
N GLY A 30 -8.52 5.35 12.24
CA GLY A 30 -8.31 4.57 11.01
C GLY A 30 -9.58 4.49 10.16
N LEU A 31 -10.72 4.20 10.80
CA LEU A 31 -12.03 4.15 10.15
C LEU A 31 -12.46 5.51 9.58
N TYR A 32 -12.03 6.62 10.16
CA TYR A 32 -12.25 7.96 9.63
C TYR A 32 -11.29 8.30 8.47
N THR A 33 -10.02 7.95 8.61
CA THR A 33 -8.97 8.37 7.67
C THR A 33 -9.02 7.57 6.36
N ALA A 34 -9.23 6.25 6.42
CA ALA A 34 -9.17 5.38 5.24
C ALA A 34 -10.16 5.78 4.13
N PRO A 35 -11.45 6.03 4.39
CA PRO A 35 -12.36 6.48 3.34
C PRO A 35 -12.00 7.82 2.73
N LEU A 36 -11.46 8.78 3.51
CA LEU A 36 -11.01 10.08 2.99
C LEU A 36 -9.82 9.95 2.06
N VAL A 37 -8.84 9.13 2.42
CA VAL A 37 -7.68 8.82 1.56
C VAL A 37 -8.14 8.12 0.29
N SER A 38 -9.03 7.14 0.41
CA SER A 38 -9.60 6.42 -0.73
C SER A 38 -10.28 7.37 -1.72
N GLN A 39 -11.13 8.28 -1.25
CA GLN A 39 -11.80 9.28 -2.10
C GLN A 39 -10.79 10.17 -2.83
N LYS A 40 -9.78 10.69 -2.11
CA LYS A 40 -8.73 11.49 -2.74
C LYS A 40 -7.93 10.71 -3.78
N LEU A 41 -7.62 9.46 -3.48
CA LEU A 41 -6.84 8.61 -4.38
C LEU A 41 -7.60 8.32 -5.67
N LYS A 42 -8.90 8.01 -5.58
CA LYS A 42 -9.79 7.78 -6.74
C LYS A 42 -9.93 8.99 -7.67
N ILE A 43 -9.73 10.20 -7.16
CA ILE A 43 -9.73 11.43 -7.97
C ILE A 43 -8.36 11.66 -8.64
N LYS A 44 -7.27 11.25 -7.99
CA LYS A 44 -5.90 11.59 -8.40
C LYS A 44 -5.22 10.50 -9.23
N LEU A 45 -5.59 9.26 -9.02
CA LEU A 45 -4.99 8.11 -9.69
C LEU A 45 -6.04 7.25 -10.39
N PRO A 46 -5.72 6.61 -11.51
CA PRO A 46 -6.59 5.62 -12.13
C PRO A 46 -6.80 4.43 -11.19
N SER A 47 -7.94 3.76 -11.34
CA SER A 47 -8.23 2.53 -10.60
C SER A 47 -7.17 1.46 -10.88
N PRO A 48 -6.77 0.67 -9.87
CA PRO A 48 -5.81 -0.39 -10.08
C PRO A 48 -6.42 -1.57 -10.86
N ASP A 49 -5.56 -2.26 -11.61
CA ASP A 49 -5.88 -3.56 -12.22
C ASP A 49 -5.91 -4.66 -11.16
N LEU A 50 -4.98 -4.58 -10.21
CA LEU A 50 -4.76 -5.55 -9.15
C LEU A 50 -4.51 -4.85 -7.80
N ILE A 51 -5.13 -5.38 -6.75
CA ILE A 51 -4.80 -5.07 -5.36
C ILE A 51 -4.18 -6.29 -4.71
N LEU A 52 -2.95 -6.14 -4.21
CA LEU A 52 -2.28 -7.08 -3.33
C LEU A 52 -2.45 -6.62 -1.89
N CYS A 53 -2.90 -7.49 -1.01
CA CYS A 53 -3.19 -7.11 0.36
C CYS A 53 -2.60 -8.10 1.38
N SER A 54 -2.00 -7.55 2.42
CA SER A 54 -1.66 -8.32 3.62
C SER A 54 -2.93 -8.94 4.23
N PRO A 55 -2.86 -10.17 4.77
CA PRO A 55 -3.99 -10.82 5.43
C PRO A 55 -4.33 -10.22 6.81
N ALA A 56 -3.47 -9.36 7.39
CA ALA A 56 -3.73 -8.73 8.68
C ALA A 56 -5.02 -7.91 8.65
N LYS A 57 -5.84 -8.03 9.70
CA LYS A 57 -7.18 -7.45 9.77
C LYS A 57 -7.21 -5.94 9.46
N ARG A 58 -6.26 -5.17 10.01
CA ARG A 58 -6.16 -3.72 9.75
C ARG A 58 -5.85 -3.38 8.29
N ALA A 59 -5.07 -4.22 7.59
CA ALA A 59 -4.77 -4.03 6.18
C ALA A 59 -5.98 -4.36 5.31
N MET A 60 -6.66 -5.47 5.59
CA MET A 60 -7.90 -5.88 4.93
C MET A 60 -8.99 -4.82 5.07
N GLN A 61 -9.26 -4.35 6.31
CA GLN A 61 -10.24 -3.30 6.57
C GLN A 61 -9.89 -1.97 5.87
N THR A 62 -8.58 -1.65 5.77
CA THR A 62 -8.16 -0.48 5.01
C THR A 62 -8.47 -0.66 3.53
N ALA A 63 -8.04 -1.78 2.93
CA ALA A 63 -8.23 -2.06 1.51
C ALA A 63 -9.71 -2.10 1.10
N ASP A 64 -10.63 -2.48 1.98
CA ASP A 64 -12.07 -2.52 1.71
C ASP A 64 -12.63 -1.16 1.26
N PHE A 65 -12.10 -0.05 1.75
CA PHE A 65 -12.49 1.29 1.29
C PHE A 65 -12.00 1.62 -0.12
N PHE A 66 -10.99 0.91 -0.61
CA PHE A 66 -10.34 1.19 -1.90
C PHE A 66 -10.81 0.27 -3.03
N LYS A 67 -11.41 -0.86 -2.71
CA LYS A 67 -11.93 -1.82 -3.70
C LYS A 67 -12.98 -1.21 -4.61
N ASN A 68 -13.07 -1.75 -5.81
CA ASN A 68 -14.20 -1.59 -6.73
C ASN A 68 -14.49 -2.94 -7.40
N ASN A 69 -15.64 -3.03 -8.09
CA ASN A 69 -16.13 -4.29 -8.68
C ASN A 69 -15.31 -4.80 -9.88
N LYS A 70 -14.35 -4.02 -10.38
CA LYS A 70 -13.54 -4.35 -11.57
C LYS A 70 -12.11 -4.74 -11.22
N THR A 71 -11.65 -4.42 -10.00
CA THR A 71 -10.28 -4.66 -9.56
C THR A 71 -10.11 -6.10 -9.07
N ILE A 72 -9.09 -6.79 -9.55
CA ILE A 72 -8.68 -8.09 -9.02
C ILE A 72 -8.12 -7.86 -7.61
N PHE A 73 -8.56 -8.66 -6.64
CA PHE A 73 -8.11 -8.55 -5.25
C PHE A 73 -7.50 -9.87 -4.79
N GLU A 74 -6.23 -9.82 -4.39
CA GLU A 74 -5.48 -10.98 -3.93
C GLU A 74 -4.88 -10.73 -2.54
N ILE A 75 -5.06 -11.71 -1.64
CA ILE A 75 -4.43 -11.73 -0.33
C ILE A 75 -3.11 -12.50 -0.44
N LYS A 76 -2.01 -11.90 0.02
CA LYS A 76 -0.67 -12.50 0.02
C LYS A 76 -0.11 -12.56 1.43
N GLN A 77 0.04 -13.79 1.97
CA GLN A 77 0.55 -14.03 3.32
C GLN A 77 1.93 -13.39 3.53
N ASN A 78 2.79 -13.47 2.53
CA ASN A 78 4.15 -12.93 2.55
C ASN A 78 4.22 -11.42 2.86
N ILE A 79 3.18 -10.64 2.51
CA ILE A 79 3.15 -9.19 2.80
C ILE A 79 3.10 -8.90 4.31
N TYR A 80 2.69 -9.88 5.12
CA TYR A 80 2.67 -9.76 6.58
C TYR A 80 3.82 -10.51 7.25
N PHE A 81 4.10 -11.74 6.82
CA PHE A 81 4.97 -12.66 7.54
C PHE A 81 6.44 -12.60 7.10
N ASP A 82 6.70 -12.10 5.89
CA ASP A 82 8.03 -12.17 5.28
C ASP A 82 8.65 -10.77 5.11
N GLY A 83 9.89 -10.75 4.62
CA GLY A 83 10.65 -9.55 4.39
C GLY A 83 10.52 -9.01 2.96
N LEU A 84 11.43 -8.08 2.64
CA LEU A 84 11.46 -7.39 1.36
C LEU A 84 11.64 -8.36 0.18
N ASP A 85 12.54 -9.34 0.29
CA ASP A 85 12.91 -10.22 -0.82
C ASP A 85 11.71 -11.05 -1.30
N GLU A 86 10.93 -11.61 -0.38
CA GLU A 86 9.73 -12.38 -0.68
C GLU A 86 8.63 -11.53 -1.29
N ILE A 87 8.51 -10.26 -0.87
CA ILE A 87 7.55 -9.32 -1.47
C ILE A 87 8.00 -8.93 -2.89
N LEU A 88 9.29 -8.75 -3.12
CA LEU A 88 9.84 -8.49 -4.46
C LEU A 88 9.56 -9.66 -5.42
N GLU A 89 9.65 -10.90 -4.95
CA GLU A 89 9.29 -12.07 -5.76
C GLU A 89 7.80 -12.06 -6.16
N ILE A 90 6.89 -11.71 -5.24
CA ILE A 90 5.47 -11.53 -5.57
C ILE A 90 5.29 -10.47 -6.66
N ILE A 91 5.97 -9.33 -6.54
CA ILE A 91 5.88 -8.23 -7.50
C ILE A 91 6.39 -8.66 -8.88
N ARG A 92 7.53 -9.36 -8.95
CA ARG A 92 8.11 -9.85 -10.21
C ARG A 92 7.23 -10.86 -10.94
N GLN A 93 6.36 -11.57 -10.22
CA GLN A 93 5.44 -12.58 -10.74
C GLN A 93 4.05 -12.02 -11.11
N ILE A 94 3.82 -10.72 -10.95
CA ILE A 94 2.54 -10.09 -11.34
C ILE A 94 2.30 -10.30 -12.84
N ASN A 95 1.06 -10.65 -13.19
CA ASN A 95 0.67 -10.82 -14.57
C ASN A 95 0.96 -9.53 -15.38
N PRO A 96 1.66 -9.60 -16.51
CA PRO A 96 1.97 -8.44 -17.34
C PRO A 96 0.76 -7.63 -17.84
N SER A 97 -0.44 -8.22 -17.83
CA SER A 97 -1.68 -7.50 -18.15
C SER A 97 -2.07 -6.48 -17.07
N CYS A 98 -1.55 -6.59 -15.84
CA CYS A 98 -1.76 -5.65 -14.74
C CYS A 98 -0.65 -4.62 -14.75
N SER A 99 -0.90 -3.42 -15.23
CA SER A 99 0.08 -2.34 -15.29
C SER A 99 0.02 -1.36 -14.11
N ASN A 100 -1.09 -1.36 -13.38
CA ASN A 100 -1.34 -0.51 -12.23
C ASN A 100 -1.74 -1.35 -11.02
N VAL A 101 -0.84 -1.51 -10.06
CA VAL A 101 -0.98 -2.38 -8.90
C VAL A 101 -0.93 -1.57 -7.61
N TRP A 102 -1.88 -1.82 -6.71
CA TRP A 102 -1.89 -1.25 -5.37
C TRP A 102 -1.56 -2.33 -4.35
N LEU A 103 -0.63 -2.06 -3.44
CA LEU A 103 -0.19 -2.97 -2.39
C LEU A 103 -0.47 -2.38 -1.01
N PHE A 104 -1.27 -3.10 -0.22
CA PHE A 104 -1.59 -2.75 1.17
C PHE A 104 -0.73 -3.57 2.12
N GLY A 105 0.12 -2.88 2.89
CA GLY A 105 1.11 -3.53 3.74
C GLY A 105 1.46 -2.76 5.00
N HIS A 106 2.64 -3.06 5.51
CA HIS A 106 3.15 -2.64 6.82
C HIS A 106 4.57 -2.07 6.74
N GLU A 107 4.95 -1.34 7.77
CA GLU A 107 6.33 -1.01 8.05
C GLU A 107 7.04 -2.22 8.73
N PRO A 108 8.34 -2.39 8.49
CA PRO A 108 9.24 -1.52 7.70
C PRO A 108 9.23 -1.80 6.19
N ASN A 109 8.62 -2.89 5.71
CA ASN A 109 8.69 -3.36 4.32
C ASN A 109 8.30 -2.28 3.30
N LEU A 110 7.32 -1.41 3.60
CA LEU A 110 6.91 -0.35 2.67
C LEU A 110 8.00 0.71 2.48
N SER A 111 8.66 1.15 3.56
CA SER A 111 9.79 2.07 3.46
C SER A 111 10.97 1.43 2.74
N GLU A 112 11.26 0.17 3.03
CA GLU A 112 12.32 -0.60 2.38
C GLU A 112 12.07 -0.76 0.88
N MET A 113 10.82 -0.99 0.47
CA MET A 113 10.44 -1.02 -0.95
C MET A 113 10.66 0.32 -1.64
N VAL A 114 10.28 1.44 -1.00
CA VAL A 114 10.54 2.77 -1.58
C VAL A 114 12.04 3.00 -1.75
N GLU A 115 12.83 2.69 -0.73
CA GLU A 115 14.29 2.81 -0.80
C GLU A 115 14.88 1.92 -1.88
N PHE A 116 14.49 0.64 -1.91
CA PHE A 116 14.97 -0.31 -2.93
C PHE A 116 14.69 0.16 -4.34
N PHE A 117 13.44 0.56 -4.63
CA PHE A 117 13.06 0.92 -5.99
C PHE A 117 13.53 2.29 -6.44
N THR A 118 13.77 3.23 -5.51
CA THR A 118 14.00 4.64 -5.87
C THR A 118 15.32 5.23 -5.34
N GLY A 119 16.04 4.51 -4.50
CA GLY A 119 17.22 5.01 -3.78
C GLY A 119 16.90 6.08 -2.72
N LYS A 120 15.61 6.38 -2.47
CA LYS A 120 15.20 7.43 -1.53
C LYS A 120 14.81 6.85 -0.17
N ILE A 121 15.51 7.27 0.87
CA ILE A 121 15.18 6.93 2.25
C ILE A 121 14.04 7.84 2.72
N LEU A 122 12.93 7.24 3.15
CA LEU A 122 11.82 7.96 3.75
C LEU A 122 12.08 8.16 5.25
N ALA A 123 11.94 9.37 5.75
CA ALA A 123 11.98 9.63 7.19
C ALA A 123 10.83 8.93 7.94
N LYS A 124 9.67 8.80 7.31
CA LYS A 124 8.46 8.10 7.81
C LYS A 124 7.57 7.66 6.67
N PHE A 125 6.93 6.50 6.84
CA PHE A 125 5.77 6.07 6.06
C PHE A 125 4.56 6.00 6.99
N PRO A 126 3.81 7.10 7.20
CA PRO A 126 2.72 7.16 8.19
C PRO A 126 1.57 6.20 7.86
N THR A 127 0.75 5.85 8.86
CA THR A 127 -0.47 5.05 8.64
C THR A 127 -1.38 5.74 7.63
N CYS A 128 -1.92 4.96 6.70
CA CYS A 128 -2.74 5.39 5.56
C CYS A 128 -2.04 6.34 4.58
N ALA A 129 -0.71 6.50 4.66
CA ALA A 129 0.05 7.21 3.62
C ALA A 129 0.13 6.35 2.36
N VAL A 130 0.31 7.05 1.24
CA VAL A 130 0.38 6.46 -0.11
C VAL A 130 1.62 6.99 -0.81
N PHE A 131 2.37 6.08 -1.44
CA PHE A 131 3.46 6.40 -2.37
C PHE A 131 3.28 5.59 -3.63
N GLN A 132 3.21 6.25 -4.78
CA GLN A 132 3.21 5.57 -6.07
C GLN A 132 4.59 5.69 -6.71
N ILE A 133 5.08 4.55 -7.18
CA ILE A 133 6.33 4.43 -7.91
C ILE A 133 6.01 4.06 -9.36
N CYS A 134 6.58 4.77 -10.31
CA CYS A 134 6.49 4.44 -11.72
C CYS A 134 7.82 3.85 -12.22
N PHE A 135 7.70 2.88 -13.14
CA PHE A 135 8.83 2.17 -13.74
C PHE A 135 8.73 2.25 -15.28
N SER A 136 9.85 2.57 -15.91
CA SER A 136 9.96 2.66 -17.39
C SER A 136 10.31 1.29 -18.00
N VAL A 137 9.58 0.24 -17.57
CA VAL A 137 9.72 -1.14 -18.05
C VAL A 137 8.36 -1.66 -18.52
N GLU A 138 8.34 -2.79 -19.22
CA GLU A 138 7.10 -3.41 -19.72
C GLU A 138 6.61 -4.57 -18.84
N LYS A 139 7.52 -5.23 -18.14
CA LYS A 139 7.22 -6.40 -17.31
C LYS A 139 7.68 -6.20 -15.88
N TRP A 140 6.92 -6.71 -14.93
CA TRP A 140 7.25 -6.69 -13.51
C TRP A 140 8.56 -7.42 -13.18
N SER A 141 8.90 -8.46 -13.97
CA SER A 141 10.16 -9.19 -13.83
C SER A 141 11.42 -8.39 -14.20
N GLU A 142 11.26 -7.25 -14.87
CA GLU A 142 12.36 -6.34 -15.27
C GLU A 142 12.65 -5.26 -14.21
N ILE A 143 11.88 -5.24 -13.12
CA ILE A 143 12.08 -4.25 -12.06
C ILE A 143 13.32 -4.60 -11.23
N GLU A 144 14.23 -3.64 -11.16
CA GLU A 144 15.49 -3.73 -10.43
C GLU A 144 15.59 -2.64 -9.36
N LYS A 145 16.64 -2.74 -8.56
CA LYS A 145 17.00 -1.71 -7.59
C LYS A 145 17.20 -0.35 -8.30
N GLU A 146 16.64 0.70 -7.71
CA GLU A 146 16.75 2.09 -8.21
C GLU A 146 16.21 2.32 -9.64
N SER A 147 15.37 1.39 -10.16
CA SER A 147 14.76 1.50 -11.48
C SER A 147 13.46 2.33 -11.51
N GLY A 148 12.94 2.70 -10.34
CA GLY A 148 11.68 3.41 -10.19
C GLY A 148 11.83 4.88 -9.76
N LYS A 149 10.74 5.64 -9.92
CA LYS A 149 10.64 7.03 -9.44
C LYS A 149 9.33 7.24 -8.71
N ILE A 150 9.35 7.97 -7.59
CA ILE A 150 8.11 8.39 -6.93
C ILE A 150 7.37 9.34 -7.86
N SER A 151 6.21 8.92 -8.38
CA SER A 151 5.35 9.70 -9.25
C SER A 151 4.24 10.44 -8.50
N PHE A 152 3.84 9.94 -7.31
CA PHE A 152 2.80 10.53 -6.48
C PHE A 152 3.02 10.16 -5.02
N SER A 153 2.65 11.07 -4.11
CA SER A 153 2.56 10.76 -2.67
C SER A 153 1.39 11.49 -2.03
N LEU A 154 0.80 10.87 -1.02
CA LEU A 154 -0.29 11.43 -0.24
C LEU A 154 -0.10 11.07 1.23
N ILE A 155 0.08 12.08 2.07
CA ILE A 155 0.22 11.92 3.52
C ILE A 155 -1.04 12.46 4.21
N PRO A 156 -1.77 11.62 4.97
CA PRO A 156 -3.07 12.02 5.53
C PRO A 156 -3.05 13.30 6.35
N LYS A 157 -2.01 13.56 7.14
CA LYS A 157 -1.93 14.78 7.94
C LYS A 157 -1.89 16.07 7.12
N ASP A 158 -1.46 16.03 5.88
CA ASP A 158 -1.35 17.22 5.05
C ASP A 158 -2.72 17.78 4.63
N PHE A 159 -3.80 16.99 4.79
CA PHE A 159 -5.16 17.40 4.45
C PHE A 159 -6.23 17.09 5.52
N ILE A 160 -5.94 16.24 6.51
CA ILE A 160 -6.89 15.91 7.59
C ILE A 160 -6.77 16.89 8.78
N LEU A 161 -5.65 17.58 8.93
CA LEU A 161 -5.46 18.60 9.97
C LEU A 161 -6.28 19.89 9.76
N GLN A 162 -6.95 20.04 8.64
CA GLN A 162 -7.96 21.07 8.43
C GLN A 162 -9.33 20.57 8.95
N LYS A 163 -9.43 20.29 10.25
CA LYS A 163 -10.74 20.22 10.88
C LYS A 163 -11.40 21.59 10.79
N PRO A 164 -12.68 21.63 10.37
CA PRO A 164 -13.47 22.82 10.58
C PRO A 164 -13.59 23.15 12.06
#